data_75dac5ee7c9febdd9465ee5e9023735c
#
_entry.id   75dac5ee7c9febdd9465ee5e9023735c
#
_cell.length_a   1.000
_cell.length_b   1.000
_cell.length_c   1.000
_cell.angle_alpha   90.00
_cell.angle_beta   90.00
_cell.angle_gamma   90.00
#
_symmetry.space_group_name_H-M   'P 1'
#
loop_
_entity.id
_entity.type
_entity.pdbx_description
1 polymer ?
#
loop_
_entity_poly.entity_id
_entity_poly.type
_entity_poly.pdbx_seq_one_letter_code
_entity_poly.pdbx_strand_id
1 'polypeptide(L)'
;LTIQPEYQRNYIYADGKKDVAVIDSILKGYPIGLIYFNKVADDKFEVLDGQQRITSIGRFVAGKFAVKDENSMEQYFSGMATDKQAIIMNTTLLIYECEGTESEIKEWFRTINIAGIPLNNQELLNAVYSGPFVTLCKEDFSNSQNSNVQKWSAYVSGSANRQDFLERAFDWVSHGNIGDYMSRHRYDDNIDELKMYFNTVIEWISSIFTDVESEMKGLEWGRLYEQYHMQSYDPKKVSEEVRKLLCDYNVKDRKGVFEYILGGSQDIKLLNIRIFDDPTKKIAYAEQTKTAQTKGISNCSYCAIGHDANKDKIWLLSDMDADHVSAWSKGGATDKDNCEMLCKPHNRAKGNR
;
A
#
# COMPACT_ATOMS: atom_id res chain seq x y z
N LEU A 1 -6.20 -34.35 10.30
CA LEU A 1 -6.74 -33.01 10.09
C LEU A 1 -5.63 -32.07 9.62
N THR A 2 -5.84 -31.43 8.45
CA THR A 2 -4.99 -30.35 7.95
C THR A 2 -5.57 -29.02 8.42
N ILE A 3 -4.89 -28.37 9.38
CA ILE A 3 -5.40 -27.12 9.96
C ILE A 3 -5.17 -25.93 9.03
N GLN A 4 -4.07 -25.97 8.25
CA GLN A 4 -3.70 -24.91 7.31
C GLN A 4 -3.51 -25.47 5.91
N PRO A 5 -4.59 -25.71 5.15
CA PRO A 5 -4.48 -26.06 3.74
C PRO A 5 -3.93 -24.89 2.91
N GLU A 6 -3.46 -25.18 1.69
CA GLU A 6 -2.76 -24.20 0.82
C GLU A 6 -3.53 -22.90 0.57
N TYR A 7 -4.85 -22.97 0.54
CA TYR A 7 -5.72 -21.82 0.31
C TYR A 7 -5.99 -20.97 1.55
N GLN A 8 -5.54 -21.41 2.75
CA GLN A 8 -5.74 -20.67 3.99
C GLN A 8 -4.63 -19.63 4.20
N ARG A 9 -4.98 -18.51 4.85
CA ARG A 9 -4.01 -17.51 5.30
C ARG A 9 -3.18 -18.01 6.48
N ASN A 10 -2.04 -17.39 6.71
CA ASN A 10 -1.22 -17.67 7.89
C ASN A 10 -1.94 -17.28 9.20
N TYR A 11 -1.47 -17.81 10.32
CA TYR A 11 -2.00 -17.48 11.62
C TYR A 11 -1.74 -16.00 11.97
N ILE A 12 -2.81 -15.22 12.16
CA ILE A 12 -2.76 -13.78 12.41
C ILE A 12 -3.27 -13.36 13.80
N TYR A 13 -3.75 -14.30 14.62
CA TYR A 13 -4.25 -13.98 15.96
C TYR A 13 -3.14 -13.85 17.01
N ALA A 14 -1.87 -14.05 16.67
CA ALA A 14 -0.72 -13.90 17.57
C ALA A 14 -0.43 -12.41 17.92
N ASP A 15 -1.48 -11.60 18.11
CA ASP A 15 -1.41 -10.18 18.46
C ASP A 15 -1.54 -9.95 19.98
N GLY A 16 -1.66 -11.02 20.78
CA GLY A 16 -1.86 -10.96 22.23
C GLY A 16 -3.27 -10.48 22.64
N LYS A 17 -4.19 -10.33 21.70
CA LYS A 17 -5.59 -9.91 21.95
C LYS A 17 -6.60 -10.93 21.47
N LYS A 18 -6.52 -11.33 20.21
CA LYS A 18 -7.50 -12.22 19.59
C LYS A 18 -7.32 -13.65 20.04
N ASP A 19 -6.08 -14.12 20.16
CA ASP A 19 -5.77 -15.44 20.70
C ASP A 19 -6.17 -15.54 22.18
N VAL A 20 -5.91 -14.53 22.98
CA VAL A 20 -6.37 -14.43 24.38
C VAL A 20 -7.91 -14.45 24.45
N ALA A 21 -8.59 -13.69 23.60
CA ALA A 21 -10.05 -13.63 23.58
C ALA A 21 -10.73 -14.97 23.25
N VAL A 22 -10.09 -15.84 22.44
CA VAL A 22 -10.58 -17.21 22.19
C VAL A 22 -10.57 -18.03 23.48
N ILE A 23 -9.45 -18.01 24.22
CA ILE A 23 -9.31 -18.78 25.47
C ILE A 23 -10.23 -18.23 26.56
N ASP A 24 -10.34 -16.91 26.71
CA ASP A 24 -11.25 -16.28 27.66
C ASP A 24 -12.70 -16.62 27.39
N SER A 25 -13.09 -16.72 26.11
CA SER A 25 -14.44 -17.15 25.73
C SER A 25 -14.72 -18.59 26.16
N ILE A 26 -13.74 -19.49 25.97
CA ILE A 26 -13.85 -20.88 26.41
C ILE A 26 -13.99 -20.97 27.94
N LEU A 27 -13.15 -20.27 28.66
CA LEU A 27 -13.18 -20.26 30.13
C LEU A 27 -14.48 -19.72 30.71
N LYS A 28 -15.13 -18.80 29.98
CA LYS A 28 -16.45 -18.24 30.32
C LYS A 28 -17.63 -19.07 29.83
N GLY A 29 -17.37 -20.17 29.13
CA GLY A 29 -18.42 -21.01 28.53
C GLY A 29 -19.13 -20.35 27.35
N TYR A 30 -18.52 -19.36 26.70
CA TYR A 30 -19.12 -18.69 25.54
C TYR A 30 -18.90 -19.53 24.28
N PRO A 31 -19.87 -19.54 23.34
CA PRO A 31 -19.71 -20.24 22.07
C PRO A 31 -18.63 -19.54 21.22
N ILE A 32 -17.67 -20.33 20.73
CA ILE A 32 -16.60 -19.81 19.85
C ILE A 32 -16.94 -19.86 18.37
N GLY A 33 -18.22 -20.13 18.04
CA GLY A 33 -18.76 -20.20 16.69
C GLY A 33 -18.52 -21.52 15.99
N LEU A 34 -19.11 -21.67 14.81
CA LEU A 34 -19.01 -22.85 13.97
C LEU A 34 -17.61 -23.00 13.37
N ILE A 35 -17.17 -24.23 13.23
CA ILE A 35 -15.96 -24.62 12.51
C ILE A 35 -16.39 -25.46 11.31
N TYR A 36 -15.75 -25.25 10.17
CA TYR A 36 -16.08 -25.95 8.96
C TYR A 36 -14.91 -26.77 8.46
N PHE A 37 -15.16 -28.05 8.20
CA PHE A 37 -14.19 -28.99 7.64
C PHE A 37 -14.62 -29.40 6.24
N ASN A 38 -13.64 -29.52 5.33
CA ASN A 38 -13.78 -30.22 4.06
C ASN A 38 -13.32 -31.65 4.22
N LYS A 39 -14.15 -32.61 3.92
CA LYS A 39 -13.77 -34.02 3.86
C LYS A 39 -13.11 -34.31 2.52
N VAL A 40 -11.78 -34.49 2.52
CA VAL A 40 -10.99 -34.74 1.30
C VAL A 40 -10.81 -36.22 1.00
N ALA A 41 -10.95 -37.07 1.99
CA ALA A 41 -10.99 -38.53 1.88
C ALA A 41 -11.55 -39.13 3.18
N ASP A 42 -11.71 -40.46 3.23
CA ASP A 42 -12.09 -41.13 4.48
C ASP A 42 -11.08 -40.81 5.58
N ASP A 43 -11.60 -40.33 6.72
CA ASP A 43 -10.83 -39.85 7.90
C ASP A 43 -9.82 -38.72 7.61
N LYS A 44 -9.91 -38.04 6.46
CA LYS A 44 -9.07 -36.90 6.13
C LYS A 44 -9.87 -35.63 5.94
N PHE A 45 -9.54 -34.64 6.73
CA PHE A 45 -10.24 -33.36 6.77
C PHE A 45 -9.27 -32.19 6.64
N GLU A 46 -9.74 -31.14 5.99
CA GLU A 46 -9.09 -29.83 5.93
C GLU A 46 -9.99 -28.78 6.59
N VAL A 47 -9.39 -27.83 7.30
CA VAL A 47 -10.16 -26.73 7.89
C VAL A 47 -10.52 -25.70 6.83
N LEU A 48 -11.81 -25.49 6.60
CA LEU A 48 -12.34 -24.42 5.71
C LEU A 48 -12.52 -23.10 6.46
N ASP A 49 -13.12 -23.12 7.65
CA ASP A 49 -13.19 -21.97 8.55
C ASP A 49 -12.99 -22.41 9.99
N GLY A 50 -12.47 -21.50 10.82
CA GLY A 50 -12.11 -21.76 12.21
C GLY A 50 -10.64 -22.05 12.46
N GLN A 51 -9.77 -22.01 11.42
CA GLN A 51 -8.35 -22.21 11.52
C GLN A 51 -7.71 -21.39 12.66
N GLN A 52 -8.03 -20.08 12.71
CA GLN A 52 -7.42 -19.18 13.71
C GLN A 52 -7.81 -19.59 15.13
N ARG A 53 -9.06 -20.03 15.33
CA ARG A 53 -9.60 -20.49 16.63
C ARG A 53 -8.94 -21.78 17.08
N ILE A 54 -8.88 -22.79 16.20
CA ILE A 54 -8.21 -24.08 16.50
C ILE A 54 -6.73 -23.85 16.81
N THR A 55 -6.06 -23.02 16.00
CA THR A 55 -4.64 -22.70 16.19
C THR A 55 -4.41 -21.98 17.53
N SER A 56 -5.30 -21.04 17.92
CA SER A 56 -5.20 -20.36 19.21
C SER A 56 -5.30 -21.34 20.38
N ILE A 57 -6.26 -22.28 20.34
CA ILE A 57 -6.39 -23.32 21.37
C ILE A 57 -5.13 -24.17 21.45
N GLY A 58 -4.65 -24.68 20.31
CA GLY A 58 -3.44 -25.52 20.27
C GLY A 58 -2.18 -24.76 20.76
N ARG A 59 -2.03 -23.51 20.38
CA ARG A 59 -0.92 -22.64 20.83
C ARG A 59 -0.97 -22.39 22.34
N PHE A 60 -2.16 -22.18 22.91
CA PHE A 60 -2.31 -21.99 24.36
C PHE A 60 -1.96 -23.26 25.12
N VAL A 61 -2.48 -24.41 24.72
CA VAL A 61 -2.16 -25.72 25.33
C VAL A 61 -0.66 -26.02 25.22
N ALA A 62 -0.03 -25.61 24.11
CA ALA A 62 1.42 -25.73 23.92
C ALA A 62 2.24 -24.64 24.65
N GLY A 63 1.63 -23.80 25.49
CA GLY A 63 2.32 -22.79 26.30
C GLY A 63 2.95 -21.64 25.49
N LYS A 64 2.37 -21.26 24.34
CA LYS A 64 2.92 -20.21 23.47
C LYS A 64 2.50 -18.79 23.87
N PHE A 65 1.48 -18.63 24.70
CA PHE A 65 1.02 -17.37 25.25
C PHE A 65 0.26 -17.60 26.56
N ALA A 66 0.04 -16.54 27.33
CA ALA A 66 -0.69 -16.54 28.58
C ALA A 66 -2.02 -15.80 28.46
N VAL A 67 -2.99 -16.13 29.31
CA VAL A 67 -4.19 -15.33 29.58
C VAL A 67 -4.07 -14.70 30.96
N LYS A 68 -4.88 -13.68 31.29
CA LYS A 68 -4.89 -13.06 32.63
C LYS A 68 -6.00 -13.67 33.46
N ASP A 69 -5.68 -13.94 34.72
CA ASP A 69 -6.68 -14.34 35.71
C ASP A 69 -7.42 -13.11 36.29
N GLU A 70 -8.31 -13.35 37.25
CA GLU A 70 -9.12 -12.34 37.94
C GLU A 70 -8.26 -11.28 38.69
N ASN A 71 -7.02 -11.64 39.02
CA ASN A 71 -6.04 -10.76 39.66
C ASN A 71 -5.10 -10.10 38.66
N SER A 72 -5.38 -10.19 37.35
CA SER A 72 -4.52 -9.72 36.26
C SER A 72 -3.14 -10.41 36.17
N MET A 73 -2.97 -11.58 36.79
CA MET A 73 -1.76 -12.37 36.73
C MET A 73 -1.74 -13.23 35.47
N GLU A 74 -0.60 -13.33 34.81
CA GLU A 74 -0.42 -14.17 33.63
C GLU A 74 -0.49 -15.65 33.97
N GLN A 75 -1.35 -16.38 33.28
CA GLN A 75 -1.60 -17.79 33.44
C GLN A 75 -1.33 -18.51 32.12
N TYR A 76 -0.28 -19.31 32.09
CA TYR A 76 -0.03 -20.31 31.03
C TYR A 76 -0.85 -21.56 31.30
N PHE A 77 -1.19 -22.32 30.27
CA PHE A 77 -2.00 -23.54 30.41
C PHE A 77 -1.46 -24.48 31.48
N SER A 78 -0.15 -24.76 31.50
CA SER A 78 0.48 -25.65 32.48
C SER A 78 0.44 -25.15 33.93
N GLY A 79 0.29 -23.84 34.12
CA GLY A 79 0.19 -23.22 35.45
C GLY A 79 -1.25 -22.98 35.95
N MET A 80 -2.25 -23.28 35.11
CA MET A 80 -3.66 -23.15 35.51
C MET A 80 -4.10 -24.21 36.48
N ALA A 81 -5.12 -23.90 37.27
CA ALA A 81 -5.82 -24.88 38.10
C ALA A 81 -6.42 -26.01 37.23
N THR A 82 -6.44 -27.22 37.71
CA THR A 82 -6.81 -28.43 36.98
C THR A 82 -8.25 -28.36 36.43
N ASP A 83 -9.17 -27.73 37.15
CA ASP A 83 -10.55 -27.51 36.73
C ASP A 83 -10.62 -26.58 35.48
N LYS A 84 -9.82 -25.52 35.46
CA LYS A 84 -9.72 -24.60 34.30
C LYS A 84 -9.06 -25.29 33.09
N GLN A 85 -8.02 -26.08 33.32
CA GLN A 85 -7.44 -26.92 32.25
C GLN A 85 -8.49 -27.88 31.69
N ALA A 86 -9.27 -28.52 32.55
CA ALA A 86 -10.33 -29.44 32.13
C ALA A 86 -11.43 -28.75 31.30
N ILE A 87 -11.81 -27.51 31.64
CA ILE A 87 -12.76 -26.72 30.82
C ILE A 87 -12.22 -26.57 29.40
N ILE A 88 -10.94 -26.21 29.24
CA ILE A 88 -10.36 -26.00 27.90
C ILE A 88 -10.27 -27.32 27.12
N MET A 89 -9.78 -28.39 27.76
CA MET A 89 -9.58 -29.69 27.10
C MET A 89 -10.88 -30.41 26.74
N ASN A 90 -11.96 -30.17 27.51
CA ASN A 90 -13.26 -30.81 27.28
C ASN A 90 -14.25 -29.88 26.54
N THR A 91 -13.79 -28.73 26.04
CA THR A 91 -14.65 -27.81 25.27
C THR A 91 -15.16 -28.52 24.01
N THR A 92 -16.48 -28.57 23.87
CA THR A 92 -17.11 -29.11 22.67
C THR A 92 -17.07 -28.10 21.54
N LEU A 93 -16.50 -28.50 20.41
CA LEU A 93 -16.46 -27.71 19.17
C LEU A 93 -17.62 -28.15 18.27
N LEU A 94 -18.37 -27.18 17.73
CA LEU A 94 -19.39 -27.45 16.75
C LEU A 94 -18.78 -27.42 15.36
N ILE A 95 -18.78 -28.58 14.70
CA ILE A 95 -18.13 -28.77 13.41
C ILE A 95 -19.16 -29.11 12.36
N TYR A 96 -19.11 -28.39 11.23
CA TYR A 96 -19.81 -28.75 10.01
C TYR A 96 -18.81 -29.45 9.06
N GLU A 97 -19.16 -30.67 8.67
CA GLU A 97 -18.45 -31.41 7.63
C GLU A 97 -19.06 -31.08 6.27
N CYS A 98 -18.25 -30.65 5.33
CA CYS A 98 -18.65 -30.32 3.96
C CYS A 98 -18.02 -31.34 3.01
N GLU A 99 -18.79 -31.79 2.05
CA GLU A 99 -18.36 -32.66 0.95
C GLU A 99 -18.76 -31.97 -0.37
N GLY A 100 -17.87 -31.99 -1.37
CA GLY A 100 -18.12 -31.42 -2.68
C GLY A 100 -16.90 -31.49 -3.59
N THR A 101 -17.07 -31.07 -4.83
CA THR A 101 -15.97 -30.89 -5.77
C THR A 101 -15.07 -29.74 -5.33
N GLU A 102 -13.82 -29.73 -5.76
CA GLU A 102 -12.86 -28.66 -5.46
C GLU A 102 -13.41 -27.26 -5.81
N SER A 103 -14.14 -27.15 -6.93
CA SER A 103 -14.76 -25.90 -7.37
C SER A 103 -15.87 -25.44 -6.42
N GLU A 104 -16.76 -26.35 -6.01
CA GLU A 104 -17.86 -26.05 -5.09
C GLU A 104 -17.34 -25.64 -3.71
N ILE A 105 -16.32 -26.35 -3.19
CA ILE A 105 -15.70 -26.02 -1.92
C ILE A 105 -15.01 -24.64 -1.97
N LYS A 106 -14.32 -24.29 -3.07
CA LYS A 106 -13.70 -22.98 -3.24
C LYS A 106 -14.74 -21.86 -3.33
N GLU A 107 -15.85 -22.06 -4.06
CA GLU A 107 -16.93 -21.09 -4.16
C GLU A 107 -17.59 -20.86 -2.79
N TRP A 108 -17.89 -21.96 -2.09
CA TRP A 108 -18.46 -21.89 -0.75
C TRP A 108 -17.52 -21.23 0.26
N PHE A 109 -16.21 -21.53 0.22
CA PHE A 109 -15.19 -20.89 1.05
C PHE A 109 -15.16 -19.37 0.87
N ARG A 110 -15.33 -18.86 -0.36
CA ARG A 110 -15.49 -17.41 -0.60
C ARG A 110 -16.72 -16.86 0.12
N THR A 111 -17.81 -17.57 0.07
CA THR A 111 -19.09 -17.14 0.67
C THR A 111 -19.04 -17.03 2.18
N ILE A 112 -18.46 -18.00 2.88
CA ILE A 112 -18.38 -18.00 4.35
C ILE A 112 -17.42 -16.94 4.90
N ASN A 113 -16.38 -16.59 4.16
CA ASN A 113 -15.44 -15.56 4.59
C ASN A 113 -15.98 -14.13 4.52
N ILE A 114 -17.14 -13.91 3.92
CA ILE A 114 -17.83 -12.61 3.86
C ILE A 114 -18.25 -12.12 5.26
N ALA A 115 -18.56 -13.04 6.19
CA ALA A 115 -19.08 -12.70 7.52
C ALA A 115 -17.99 -12.43 8.60
N GLY A 116 -16.72 -12.75 8.31
CA GLY A 116 -15.59 -12.61 9.24
C GLY A 116 -14.63 -11.46 8.89
N ILE A 117 -13.33 -11.63 9.20
CA ILE A 117 -12.28 -10.77 8.61
C ILE A 117 -12.14 -11.21 7.15
N PRO A 118 -12.56 -10.39 6.19
CA PRO A 118 -12.58 -10.80 4.78
C PRO A 118 -11.15 -11.13 4.31
N LEU A 119 -11.07 -12.13 3.44
CA LEU A 119 -9.83 -12.37 2.68
C LEU A 119 -9.55 -11.16 1.80
N ASN A 120 -8.29 -10.77 1.71
CA ASN A 120 -7.87 -9.81 0.70
C ASN A 120 -7.82 -10.47 -0.70
N ASN A 121 -7.64 -9.66 -1.74
CA ASN A 121 -7.65 -10.16 -3.11
C ASN A 121 -6.59 -11.26 -3.34
N GLN A 122 -5.39 -11.11 -2.77
CA GLN A 122 -4.33 -12.09 -2.94
C GLN A 122 -4.64 -13.41 -2.20
N GLU A 123 -5.22 -13.34 -1.01
CA GLU A 123 -5.68 -14.53 -0.28
C GLU A 123 -6.75 -15.31 -1.07
N LEU A 124 -7.64 -14.59 -1.77
CA LEU A 124 -8.63 -15.21 -2.67
C LEU A 124 -7.97 -15.83 -3.90
N LEU A 125 -7.03 -15.14 -4.54
CA LEU A 125 -6.29 -15.67 -5.69
C LEU A 125 -5.48 -16.91 -5.31
N ASN A 126 -4.85 -16.93 -4.13
CA ASN A 126 -4.14 -18.09 -3.62
C ASN A 126 -5.06 -19.31 -3.47
N ALA A 127 -6.32 -19.09 -3.09
CA ALA A 127 -7.31 -20.17 -3.02
C ALA A 127 -7.72 -20.67 -4.42
N VAL A 128 -7.89 -19.77 -5.38
CA VAL A 128 -8.28 -20.11 -6.77
C VAL A 128 -7.17 -20.86 -7.50
N TYR A 129 -5.94 -20.40 -7.37
CA TYR A 129 -4.78 -20.94 -8.07
C TYR A 129 -3.90 -21.78 -7.12
N SER A 130 -4.48 -22.39 -6.08
CA SER A 130 -3.74 -23.25 -5.16
C SER A 130 -2.97 -24.34 -5.91
N GLY A 131 -1.73 -24.59 -5.47
CA GLY A 131 -0.81 -25.55 -6.10
C GLY A 131 0.60 -25.42 -5.54
N PRO A 132 1.56 -26.24 -6.03
CA PRO A 132 2.94 -26.24 -5.53
C PRO A 132 3.58 -24.86 -5.64
N PHE A 133 3.37 -24.14 -6.72
CA PHE A 133 3.91 -22.80 -6.96
C PHE A 133 3.51 -21.80 -5.86
N VAL A 134 2.22 -21.70 -5.56
CA VAL A 134 1.71 -20.78 -4.53
C VAL A 134 2.22 -21.16 -3.14
N THR A 135 2.37 -22.45 -2.87
CA THR A 135 2.94 -22.96 -1.59
C THR A 135 4.36 -22.45 -1.43
N LEU A 136 5.22 -22.63 -2.42
CA LEU A 136 6.62 -22.14 -2.40
C LEU A 136 6.67 -20.61 -2.29
N CYS A 137 5.82 -19.89 -3.03
CA CYS A 137 5.74 -18.43 -2.94
C CYS A 137 5.40 -17.96 -1.52
N LYS A 138 4.48 -18.64 -0.83
CA LYS A 138 4.11 -18.30 0.56
C LYS A 138 5.24 -18.53 1.55
N GLU A 139 6.07 -19.55 1.37
CA GLU A 139 7.22 -19.82 2.23
C GLU A 139 8.23 -18.66 2.23
N ASP A 140 8.43 -18.03 1.07
CA ASP A 140 9.38 -16.92 0.93
C ASP A 140 8.73 -15.55 1.24
N PHE A 141 7.59 -15.24 0.64
CA PHE A 141 7.02 -13.88 0.66
C PHE A 141 6.03 -13.66 1.81
N SER A 142 5.50 -14.72 2.41
CA SER A 142 4.49 -14.62 3.47
C SER A 142 5.02 -15.02 4.86
N ASN A 143 6.31 -15.25 4.97
CA ASN A 143 6.98 -15.57 6.22
C ASN A 143 7.60 -14.32 6.84
N SER A 144 6.96 -13.76 7.88
CA SER A 144 7.43 -12.57 8.59
C SER A 144 8.79 -12.72 9.28
N GLN A 145 9.28 -13.96 9.45
CA GLN A 145 10.61 -14.26 10.01
C GLN A 145 11.70 -14.30 8.94
N ASN A 146 11.35 -14.21 7.66
CA ASN A 146 12.32 -14.17 6.58
C ASN A 146 13.09 -12.84 6.64
N SER A 147 14.41 -12.89 6.69
CA SER A 147 15.28 -11.69 6.71
C SER A 147 15.08 -10.78 5.51
N ASN A 148 14.72 -11.34 4.34
CA ASN A 148 14.43 -10.59 3.16
C ASN A 148 13.16 -9.72 3.30
N VAL A 149 12.13 -10.20 4.00
CA VAL A 149 10.91 -9.44 4.28
C VAL A 149 11.23 -8.16 5.07
N GLN A 150 12.17 -8.20 5.99
CA GLN A 150 12.60 -7.01 6.71
C GLN A 150 13.24 -5.98 5.78
N LYS A 151 14.11 -6.42 4.86
CA LYS A 151 14.70 -5.54 3.84
C LYS A 151 13.63 -4.97 2.90
N TRP A 152 12.71 -5.81 2.45
CA TRP A 152 11.66 -5.41 1.51
C TRP A 152 10.65 -4.43 2.14
N SER A 153 10.44 -4.50 3.46
CA SER A 153 9.49 -3.64 4.19
C SER A 153 9.84 -2.15 4.15
N ALA A 154 11.05 -1.80 3.72
CA ALA A 154 11.42 -0.42 3.43
C ALA A 154 10.69 0.15 2.19
N TYR A 155 10.37 -0.70 1.23
CA TYR A 155 9.82 -0.32 -0.07
C TYR A 155 8.38 -0.79 -0.28
N VAL A 156 8.01 -1.93 0.32
CA VAL A 156 6.68 -2.54 0.19
C VAL A 156 5.85 -2.26 1.44
N SER A 157 4.61 -1.80 1.25
CA SER A 157 3.65 -1.62 2.34
C SER A 157 2.84 -2.89 2.60
N GLY A 158 2.32 -3.03 3.82
CA GLY A 158 1.45 -4.13 4.21
C GLY A 158 2.11 -5.13 5.15
N SER A 159 1.55 -6.33 5.22
CA SER A 159 1.96 -7.43 6.11
C SER A 159 2.20 -8.71 5.33
N ALA A 160 3.35 -9.36 5.55
CA ALA A 160 3.65 -10.66 4.96
C ALA A 160 2.56 -11.70 5.31
N ASN A 161 2.07 -11.71 6.55
CA ASN A 161 1.02 -12.63 6.99
C ASN A 161 -0.33 -12.44 6.28
N ARG A 162 -0.57 -11.25 5.72
CA ARG A 162 -1.75 -10.92 4.91
C ARG A 162 -1.50 -11.06 3.41
N GLN A 163 -0.39 -11.63 3.02
CA GLN A 163 0.02 -11.87 1.63
C GLN A 163 0.35 -10.60 0.84
N ASP A 164 0.46 -9.42 1.48
CA ASP A 164 0.64 -8.16 0.78
C ASP A 164 1.98 -8.11 0.02
N PHE A 165 3.04 -8.72 0.57
CA PHE A 165 4.33 -8.84 -0.12
C PHE A 165 4.25 -9.77 -1.33
N LEU A 166 3.52 -10.88 -1.20
CA LEU A 166 3.29 -11.81 -2.29
C LEU A 166 2.44 -11.19 -3.41
N GLU A 167 1.38 -10.47 -3.03
CA GLU A 167 0.56 -9.71 -3.98
C GLU A 167 1.42 -8.73 -4.78
N ARG A 168 2.29 -8.01 -4.10
CA ARG A 168 3.18 -7.04 -4.75
C ARG A 168 4.22 -7.70 -5.65
N ALA A 169 4.76 -8.86 -5.26
CA ALA A 169 5.69 -9.60 -6.10
C ALA A 169 5.01 -10.09 -7.38
N PHE A 170 3.80 -10.64 -7.28
CA PHE A 170 3.02 -11.03 -8.45
C PHE A 170 2.63 -9.85 -9.34
N ASP A 171 2.21 -8.74 -8.74
CA ASP A 171 1.85 -7.53 -9.45
C ASP A 171 3.01 -7.01 -10.32
N TRP A 172 4.21 -6.96 -9.74
CA TRP A 172 5.40 -6.47 -10.45
C TRP A 172 5.80 -7.39 -11.60
N VAL A 173 5.96 -8.70 -11.37
CA VAL A 173 6.40 -9.66 -12.40
C VAL A 173 5.38 -9.84 -13.51
N SER A 174 4.08 -9.69 -13.18
CA SER A 174 2.99 -9.86 -14.15
C SER A 174 2.55 -8.56 -14.82
N HIS A 175 3.16 -7.43 -14.47
CA HIS A 175 2.75 -6.10 -14.94
C HIS A 175 1.25 -5.83 -14.69
N GLY A 176 0.77 -6.23 -13.50
CA GLY A 176 -0.63 -6.05 -13.06
C GLY A 176 -1.58 -7.19 -13.43
N ASN A 177 -1.14 -8.20 -14.17
CA ASN A 177 -1.99 -9.33 -14.57
C ASN A 177 -1.77 -10.58 -13.71
N ILE A 178 -1.98 -10.43 -12.40
CA ILE A 178 -1.70 -11.44 -11.37
C ILE A 178 -2.41 -12.77 -11.67
N GLY A 179 -3.69 -12.72 -12.03
CA GLY A 179 -4.49 -13.93 -12.25
C GLY A 179 -3.97 -14.80 -13.40
N ASP A 180 -3.58 -14.19 -14.51
CA ASP A 180 -3.00 -14.89 -15.64
C ASP A 180 -1.64 -15.49 -15.31
N TYR A 181 -0.79 -14.74 -14.60
CA TYR A 181 0.51 -15.23 -14.16
C TYR A 181 0.38 -16.44 -13.23
N MET A 182 -0.44 -16.34 -12.19
CA MET A 182 -0.70 -17.43 -11.25
C MET A 182 -1.31 -18.67 -11.94
N SER A 183 -2.19 -18.47 -12.93
CA SER A 183 -2.79 -19.56 -13.72
C SER A 183 -1.73 -20.34 -14.51
N ARG A 184 -0.82 -19.64 -15.18
CA ARG A 184 0.23 -20.25 -16.01
C ARG A 184 1.26 -21.01 -15.17
N HIS A 185 1.63 -20.47 -14.03
CA HIS A 185 2.66 -21.03 -13.14
C HIS A 185 2.11 -21.97 -12.06
N ARG A 186 0.80 -22.22 -12.01
CA ARG A 186 0.12 -22.94 -10.93
C ARG A 186 0.82 -24.21 -10.47
N TYR A 187 1.37 -24.98 -11.42
CA TYR A 187 1.96 -26.30 -11.19
C TYR A 187 3.49 -26.31 -11.22
N ASP A 188 4.12 -25.15 -11.32
CA ASP A 188 5.58 -25.06 -11.31
C ASP A 188 6.13 -25.43 -9.93
N ASP A 189 7.29 -26.06 -9.94
CA ASP A 189 8.00 -26.58 -8.76
C ASP A 189 9.12 -25.63 -8.28
N ASN A 190 9.20 -24.43 -8.85
CA ASN A 190 10.15 -23.38 -8.45
C ASN A 190 9.53 -21.98 -8.60
N ILE A 191 10.17 -21.01 -7.95
CA ILE A 191 9.74 -19.59 -7.95
C ILE A 191 10.88 -18.65 -8.34
N ASP A 192 11.88 -19.15 -9.04
CA ASP A 192 13.13 -18.42 -9.29
C ASP A 192 12.91 -17.17 -10.13
N GLU A 193 12.04 -17.23 -11.13
CA GLU A 193 11.68 -16.07 -11.95
C GLU A 193 11.09 -14.94 -11.08
N LEU A 194 10.10 -15.27 -10.26
CA LEU A 194 9.45 -14.32 -9.37
C LEU A 194 10.45 -13.69 -8.39
N LYS A 195 11.28 -14.52 -7.75
CA LYS A 195 12.28 -14.06 -6.79
C LYS A 195 13.35 -13.20 -7.44
N MET A 196 13.84 -13.60 -8.60
CA MET A 196 14.88 -12.88 -9.33
C MET A 196 14.36 -11.51 -9.75
N TYR A 197 13.18 -11.47 -10.38
CA TYR A 197 12.58 -10.20 -10.80
C TYR A 197 12.35 -9.25 -9.60
N PHE A 198 11.72 -9.74 -8.55
CA PHE A 198 11.44 -8.93 -7.35
C PHE A 198 12.70 -8.38 -6.71
N ASN A 199 13.72 -9.22 -6.52
CA ASN A 199 14.99 -8.80 -5.95
C ASN A 199 15.73 -7.81 -6.86
N THR A 200 15.66 -7.99 -8.18
CA THR A 200 16.24 -7.05 -9.15
C THR A 200 15.64 -5.65 -9.00
N VAL A 201 14.31 -5.56 -8.86
CA VAL A 201 13.64 -4.27 -8.59
C VAL A 201 14.14 -3.66 -7.27
N ILE A 202 14.20 -4.43 -6.18
CA ILE A 202 14.66 -3.95 -4.87
C ILE A 202 16.14 -3.50 -4.92
N GLU A 203 17.00 -4.25 -5.60
CA GLU A 203 18.42 -3.90 -5.74
C GLU A 203 18.60 -2.66 -6.59
N TRP A 204 17.83 -2.51 -7.66
CA TRP A 204 17.83 -1.31 -8.47
C TRP A 204 17.44 -0.08 -7.64
N ILE A 205 16.35 -0.13 -6.87
CA ILE A 205 15.95 0.97 -5.99
C ILE A 205 17.07 1.34 -5.03
N SER A 206 17.61 0.35 -4.32
CA SER A 206 18.65 0.57 -3.30
C SER A 206 19.99 1.05 -3.88
N SER A 207 20.26 0.79 -5.17
CA SER A 207 21.44 1.29 -5.86
C SER A 207 21.33 2.77 -6.23
N ILE A 208 20.11 3.28 -6.43
CA ILE A 208 19.84 4.67 -6.79
C ILE A 208 19.63 5.53 -5.54
N PHE A 209 18.75 5.04 -4.63
CA PHE A 209 18.38 5.74 -3.41
C PHE A 209 19.12 5.11 -2.22
N THR A 210 20.26 5.68 -1.87
CA THR A 210 21.13 5.16 -0.79
C THR A 210 20.57 5.43 0.60
N ASP A 211 19.77 6.48 0.75
CA ASP A 211 19.03 6.79 1.97
C ASP A 211 17.61 6.26 1.83
N VAL A 212 17.14 5.49 2.82
CA VAL A 212 15.78 4.97 2.85
C VAL A 212 14.87 5.98 3.52
N GLU A 213 13.91 6.50 2.76
CA GLU A 213 12.91 7.45 3.25
C GLU A 213 11.55 6.76 3.45
N SER A 214 10.77 7.22 4.42
CA SER A 214 9.46 6.66 4.74
C SER A 214 8.46 6.71 3.57
N GLU A 215 8.59 7.71 2.73
CA GLU A 215 7.78 7.97 1.55
C GLU A 215 8.00 6.97 0.41
N MET A 216 9.14 6.26 0.43
CA MET A 216 9.43 5.19 -0.53
C MET A 216 8.51 3.99 -0.36
N LYS A 217 7.95 3.83 0.84
CA LYS A 217 7.13 2.68 1.19
C LYS A 217 5.79 2.68 0.44
N GLY A 218 5.58 1.62 -0.35
CA GLY A 218 4.34 1.40 -1.09
C GLY A 218 4.21 2.21 -2.38
N LEU A 219 5.32 2.65 -2.95
CA LEU A 219 5.34 3.15 -4.32
C LEU A 219 5.21 1.98 -5.32
N GLU A 220 4.79 2.30 -6.54
CA GLU A 220 4.66 1.34 -7.63
C GLU A 220 6.02 1.03 -8.27
N TRP A 221 6.95 0.47 -7.47
CA TRP A 221 8.34 0.30 -7.86
C TRP A 221 8.54 -0.61 -9.08
N GLY A 222 7.69 -1.62 -9.26
CA GLY A 222 7.73 -2.44 -10.48
C GLY A 222 7.50 -1.61 -11.73
N ARG A 223 6.47 -0.76 -11.75
CA ARG A 223 6.19 0.16 -12.86
C ARG A 223 7.33 1.15 -13.09
N LEU A 224 7.86 1.72 -12.01
CA LEU A 224 8.98 2.66 -12.09
C LEU A 224 10.25 1.97 -12.62
N TYR A 225 10.51 0.72 -12.21
CA TYR A 225 11.60 -0.08 -12.74
C TYR A 225 11.47 -0.27 -14.25
N GLU A 226 10.32 -0.73 -14.73
CA GLU A 226 10.09 -0.93 -16.16
C GLU A 226 10.32 0.35 -16.97
N GLN A 227 9.94 1.49 -16.43
CA GLN A 227 10.04 2.77 -17.12
C GLN A 227 11.45 3.37 -17.09
N TYR A 228 12.21 3.16 -16.01
CA TYR A 228 13.39 3.97 -15.73
C TYR A 228 14.69 3.17 -15.52
N HIS A 229 14.67 1.82 -15.45
CA HIS A 229 15.87 1.03 -15.13
C HIS A 229 17.00 1.15 -16.14
N MET A 230 16.70 1.54 -17.39
CA MET A 230 17.72 1.75 -18.44
C MET A 230 18.47 3.08 -18.32
N GLN A 231 18.06 3.96 -17.40
CA GLN A 231 18.73 5.26 -17.20
C GLN A 231 19.86 5.13 -16.20
N SER A 232 20.88 6.03 -16.33
CA SER A 232 22.00 6.10 -15.40
C SER A 232 21.75 7.18 -14.35
N TYR A 233 22.00 6.86 -13.10
CA TYR A 233 21.82 7.77 -11.97
C TYR A 233 23.12 7.92 -11.19
N ASP A 234 23.37 9.13 -10.66
CA ASP A 234 24.41 9.38 -9.68
C ASP A 234 23.80 9.36 -8.27
N PRO A 235 24.01 8.31 -7.44
CA PRO A 235 23.34 8.17 -6.15
C PRO A 235 23.56 9.34 -5.20
N LYS A 236 24.72 10.02 -5.28
CA LYS A 236 25.02 11.19 -4.43
C LYS A 236 24.11 12.37 -4.79
N LYS A 237 24.01 12.67 -6.09
CA LYS A 237 23.14 13.74 -6.58
C LYS A 237 21.68 13.44 -6.30
N VAL A 238 21.27 12.18 -6.48
CA VAL A 238 19.90 11.72 -6.16
C VAL A 238 19.61 11.95 -4.68
N SER A 239 20.47 11.55 -3.76
CA SER A 239 20.28 11.76 -2.32
C SER A 239 20.19 13.24 -1.95
N GLU A 240 21.02 14.09 -2.55
CA GLU A 240 20.97 15.54 -2.33
C GLU A 240 19.64 16.14 -2.81
N GLU A 241 19.18 15.73 -3.99
CA GLU A 241 17.94 16.22 -4.59
C GLU A 241 16.70 15.74 -3.82
N VAL A 242 16.67 14.46 -3.39
CA VAL A 242 15.63 13.92 -2.51
C VAL A 242 15.51 14.75 -1.25
N ARG A 243 16.60 14.97 -0.51
CA ARG A 243 16.59 15.77 0.72
C ARG A 243 16.09 17.18 0.47
N LYS A 244 16.57 17.84 -0.60
CA LYS A 244 16.15 19.19 -0.98
C LYS A 244 14.64 19.25 -1.20
N LEU A 245 14.10 18.33 -1.99
CA LEU A 245 12.67 18.32 -2.33
C LEU A 245 11.79 17.91 -1.14
N LEU A 246 12.23 16.94 -0.32
CA LEU A 246 11.49 16.54 0.88
C LEU A 246 11.48 17.64 1.96
N CYS A 247 12.46 18.55 1.96
CA CYS A 247 12.50 19.72 2.85
C CYS A 247 11.75 20.94 2.28
N ASP A 248 11.36 20.94 1.00
CA ASP A 248 10.65 22.05 0.38
C ASP A 248 9.17 22.04 0.78
N TYR A 249 8.73 23.08 1.47
CA TYR A 249 7.33 23.21 1.91
C TYR A 249 6.32 23.35 0.76
N ASN A 250 6.75 23.70 -0.47
CA ASN A 250 5.90 23.79 -1.65
C ASN A 250 5.59 22.41 -2.24
N VAL A 251 6.43 21.41 -2.02
CA VAL A 251 6.21 20.03 -2.44
C VAL A 251 5.07 19.43 -1.60
N LYS A 252 3.93 19.18 -2.23
CA LYS A 252 2.74 18.63 -1.57
C LYS A 252 2.64 17.12 -1.72
N ASP A 253 3.11 16.55 -2.82
CA ASP A 253 3.23 15.12 -3.01
C ASP A 253 4.68 14.67 -2.79
N ARG A 254 4.96 14.25 -1.55
CA ARG A 254 6.30 13.78 -1.16
C ARG A 254 6.64 12.44 -1.80
N LYS A 255 5.63 11.60 -2.10
CA LYS A 255 5.83 10.33 -2.81
C LYS A 255 6.18 10.54 -4.28
N GLY A 256 5.62 11.55 -4.90
CA GLY A 256 5.93 11.93 -6.28
C GLY A 256 7.38 12.38 -6.51
N VAL A 257 8.11 12.75 -5.43
CA VAL A 257 9.53 13.13 -5.49
C VAL A 257 10.38 12.04 -6.15
N PHE A 258 10.14 10.79 -5.82
CA PHE A 258 10.94 9.67 -6.33
C PHE A 258 10.74 9.46 -7.83
N GLU A 259 9.50 9.46 -8.31
CA GLU A 259 9.21 9.37 -9.75
C GLU A 259 9.71 10.61 -10.50
N TYR A 260 9.57 11.80 -9.92
CA TYR A 260 10.09 13.05 -10.49
C TYR A 260 11.60 12.97 -10.75
N ILE A 261 12.38 12.51 -9.77
CA ILE A 261 13.84 12.36 -9.90
C ILE A 261 14.18 11.27 -10.92
N LEU A 262 13.51 10.12 -10.89
CA LEU A 262 13.71 9.05 -11.85
C LEU A 262 13.41 9.48 -13.29
N GLY A 263 12.42 10.34 -13.48
CA GLY A 263 12.07 10.95 -14.77
C GLY A 263 12.98 12.11 -15.20
N GLY A 264 14.15 12.29 -14.55
CA GLY A 264 15.12 13.35 -14.89
C GLY A 264 14.66 14.74 -14.49
N SER A 265 13.82 14.87 -13.47
CA SER A 265 13.31 16.12 -12.91
C SER A 265 12.55 17.00 -13.92
N GLN A 266 11.80 16.36 -14.82
CA GLN A 266 11.08 17.07 -15.90
C GLN A 266 9.60 17.34 -15.54
N ASP A 267 8.88 16.40 -14.94
CA ASP A 267 7.45 16.54 -14.68
C ASP A 267 7.16 17.08 -13.27
N ILE A 268 7.17 18.40 -13.14
CA ILE A 268 6.90 19.10 -11.87
C ILE A 268 5.49 18.81 -11.29
N LYS A 269 4.54 18.28 -12.11
CA LYS A 269 3.22 17.90 -11.62
C LYS A 269 3.26 16.78 -10.60
N LEU A 270 4.26 15.90 -10.69
CA LEU A 270 4.50 14.83 -9.71
C LEU A 270 4.75 15.37 -8.30
N LEU A 271 5.25 16.58 -8.17
CA LEU A 271 5.48 17.24 -6.88
C LEU A 271 4.25 17.93 -6.31
N ASN A 272 3.17 18.02 -7.09
CA ASN A 272 1.94 18.73 -6.74
C ASN A 272 2.19 20.17 -6.25
N ILE A 273 3.17 20.84 -6.85
CA ILE A 273 3.48 22.25 -6.54
C ILE A 273 2.44 23.13 -7.22
N ARG A 274 1.70 23.90 -6.41
CA ARG A 274 0.60 24.79 -6.89
C ARG A 274 0.95 26.26 -6.79
N ILE A 275 2.10 26.61 -6.26
CA ILE A 275 2.50 27.99 -5.99
C ILE A 275 3.74 28.28 -6.82
N PHE A 276 3.65 29.32 -7.67
CA PHE A 276 4.82 29.82 -8.39
C PHE A 276 5.86 30.37 -7.42
N ASP A 277 7.12 30.08 -7.68
CA ASP A 277 8.23 30.64 -6.92
C ASP A 277 8.45 32.15 -7.22
N ASP A 278 9.17 32.84 -6.38
CA ASP A 278 9.42 34.27 -6.53
C ASP A 278 10.23 34.64 -7.79
N PRO A 279 11.21 33.86 -8.25
CA PRO A 279 11.86 34.11 -9.54
C PRO A 279 10.87 34.06 -10.70
N THR A 280 10.03 33.04 -10.79
CA THR A 280 9.01 32.89 -11.84
C THR A 280 8.04 34.06 -11.85
N LYS A 281 7.52 34.48 -10.69
CA LYS A 281 6.65 35.66 -10.55
C LYS A 281 7.31 36.93 -11.07
N LYS A 282 8.59 37.18 -10.70
CA LYS A 282 9.34 38.35 -11.12
C LYS A 282 9.58 38.38 -12.64
N ILE A 283 9.89 37.23 -13.23
CA ILE A 283 10.10 37.12 -14.68
C ILE A 283 8.79 37.39 -15.42
N ALA A 284 7.69 36.71 -15.04
CA ALA A 284 6.37 36.90 -15.62
C ALA A 284 5.92 38.39 -15.53
N TYR A 285 6.09 38.98 -14.34
CA TYR A 285 5.81 40.40 -14.13
C TYR A 285 6.60 41.33 -15.06
N ALA A 286 7.92 41.10 -15.17
CA ALA A 286 8.78 41.96 -16.00
C ALA A 286 8.43 41.85 -17.48
N GLU A 287 8.17 40.68 -18.00
CA GLU A 287 7.79 40.43 -19.39
C GLU A 287 6.41 41.03 -19.72
N GLN A 288 5.42 40.80 -18.85
CA GLN A 288 4.07 41.38 -19.03
C GLN A 288 4.11 42.90 -18.95
N THR A 289 4.84 43.48 -17.99
CA THR A 289 4.95 44.94 -17.83
C THR A 289 5.63 45.58 -19.03
N LYS A 290 6.72 44.99 -19.53
CA LYS A 290 7.42 45.46 -20.74
C LYS A 290 6.47 45.46 -21.96
N THR A 291 5.74 44.38 -22.14
CA THR A 291 4.77 44.22 -23.23
C THR A 291 3.63 45.23 -23.09
N ALA A 292 3.10 45.42 -21.91
CA ALA A 292 2.02 46.35 -21.60
C ALA A 292 2.43 47.79 -21.86
N GLN A 293 3.61 48.20 -21.41
CA GLN A 293 4.16 49.56 -21.67
C GLN A 293 4.34 49.82 -23.15
N THR A 294 4.80 48.85 -23.94
CA THR A 294 4.98 48.99 -25.39
C THR A 294 3.61 49.18 -26.11
N LYS A 295 2.58 48.51 -25.60
CA LYS A 295 1.23 48.56 -26.20
C LYS A 295 0.33 49.64 -25.61
N GLY A 296 0.74 50.36 -24.58
CA GLY A 296 -0.06 51.36 -23.88
C GLY A 296 -1.30 50.78 -23.20
N ILE A 297 -1.21 49.55 -22.67
CA ILE A 297 -2.29 48.83 -21.98
C ILE A 297 -1.86 48.42 -20.57
N SER A 298 -2.80 47.89 -19.77
CA SER A 298 -2.48 47.37 -18.45
C SER A 298 -1.61 46.11 -18.51
N ASN A 299 -0.74 45.95 -17.51
CA ASN A 299 0.01 44.71 -17.29
C ASN A 299 -0.83 43.61 -16.60
N CYS A 300 -2.08 43.84 -16.28
CA CYS A 300 -3.06 42.82 -15.94
C CYS A 300 -3.93 42.53 -17.19
N SER A 301 -3.93 41.28 -17.67
CA SER A 301 -4.62 40.86 -18.89
C SER A 301 -6.14 41.21 -18.86
N TYR A 302 -6.77 41.04 -17.70
CA TYR A 302 -8.19 41.36 -17.52
C TYR A 302 -8.47 42.86 -17.50
N CYS A 303 -7.56 43.67 -16.91
CA CYS A 303 -7.69 45.12 -17.01
C CYS A 303 -7.50 45.60 -18.44
N ALA A 304 -6.55 45.05 -19.17
CA ALA A 304 -6.21 45.45 -20.55
C ALA A 304 -7.37 45.28 -21.54
N ILE A 305 -8.23 44.31 -21.34
CA ILE A 305 -9.44 44.06 -22.15
C ILE A 305 -10.69 44.75 -21.57
N GLY A 306 -10.61 45.31 -20.38
CA GLY A 306 -11.68 46.01 -19.71
C GLY A 306 -11.91 47.40 -20.29
N HIS A 307 -13.07 48.00 -19.99
CA HIS A 307 -13.46 49.34 -20.42
C HIS A 307 -13.44 50.37 -19.29
N ASP A 308 -12.82 49.99 -18.15
CA ASP A 308 -12.75 50.87 -16.97
C ASP A 308 -11.45 51.72 -16.94
N ALA A 309 -11.28 52.52 -15.89
CA ALA A 309 -10.14 53.41 -15.71
C ALA A 309 -8.80 52.68 -15.50
N ASN A 310 -8.79 51.34 -15.42
CA ASN A 310 -7.57 50.54 -15.22
C ASN A 310 -7.04 49.90 -16.51
N LYS A 311 -7.64 50.18 -17.67
CA LYS A 311 -7.30 49.58 -18.97
C LYS A 311 -5.85 49.81 -19.41
N ASP A 312 -5.24 50.92 -18.95
CA ASP A 312 -3.87 51.35 -19.25
C ASP A 312 -2.97 51.42 -18.00
N LYS A 313 -3.52 51.01 -16.83
CA LYS A 313 -2.82 51.05 -15.56
C LYS A 313 -1.74 49.98 -15.47
N ILE A 314 -0.50 50.41 -15.18
CA ILE A 314 0.58 49.49 -14.81
C ILE A 314 0.56 49.28 -13.29
N TRP A 315 0.19 48.07 -12.88
CA TRP A 315 0.15 47.67 -11.51
C TRP A 315 1.54 47.35 -10.99
N LEU A 316 1.82 47.66 -9.73
CA LEU A 316 3.07 47.26 -9.05
C LEU A 316 3.03 45.74 -8.74
N LEU A 317 4.20 45.11 -8.68
CA LEU A 317 4.30 43.71 -8.34
C LEU A 317 3.63 43.36 -7.00
N SER A 318 3.69 44.28 -6.01
CA SER A 318 3.04 44.16 -4.70
C SER A 318 1.48 44.10 -4.78
N ASP A 319 0.90 44.61 -5.86
CA ASP A 319 -0.55 44.71 -6.06
C ASP A 319 -1.07 43.61 -7.00
N MET A 320 -0.18 42.68 -7.38
CA MET A 320 -0.48 41.59 -8.29
C MET A 320 -0.20 40.23 -7.60
N ASP A 321 -0.94 39.23 -8.01
CA ASP A 321 -0.71 37.84 -7.64
C ASP A 321 -0.45 37.03 -8.92
N ALA A 322 0.40 35.99 -8.79
CA ALA A 322 0.61 35.05 -9.87
C ALA A 322 -0.53 34.03 -9.93
N ASP A 323 -1.02 33.80 -11.12
CA ASP A 323 -2.08 32.84 -11.39
C ASP A 323 -1.73 31.97 -12.61
N HIS A 324 -2.39 30.80 -12.70
CA HIS A 324 -2.21 29.90 -13.83
C HIS A 324 -3.07 30.35 -15.01
N VAL A 325 -2.48 30.53 -16.20
CA VAL A 325 -3.22 30.80 -17.44
C VAL A 325 -4.19 29.65 -17.72
N SER A 326 -3.68 28.43 -17.75
CA SER A 326 -4.50 27.21 -17.71
C SER A 326 -4.57 26.73 -16.27
N ALA A 327 -5.78 26.68 -15.71
CA ALA A 327 -5.99 26.36 -14.30
C ALA A 327 -5.28 25.03 -13.91
N TRP A 328 -4.59 25.04 -12.77
CA TRP A 328 -3.90 23.86 -12.25
C TRP A 328 -4.85 22.66 -12.10
N SER A 329 -6.09 22.88 -11.64
CA SER A 329 -7.15 21.87 -11.53
C SER A 329 -7.55 21.23 -12.86
N LYS A 330 -7.24 21.87 -13.99
CA LYS A 330 -7.48 21.39 -15.36
C LYS A 330 -6.20 20.86 -16.03
N GLY A 331 -5.16 20.60 -15.28
CA GLY A 331 -3.91 20.05 -15.77
C GLY A 331 -2.84 21.09 -16.17
N GLY A 332 -3.04 22.38 -15.87
CA GLY A 332 -2.03 23.42 -16.08
C GLY A 332 -0.80 23.20 -15.21
N ALA A 333 0.41 23.29 -15.80
CA ALA A 333 1.67 23.18 -15.06
C ALA A 333 1.95 24.44 -14.24
N THR A 334 2.74 24.32 -13.16
CA THR A 334 3.24 25.48 -12.40
C THR A 334 4.63 25.83 -12.89
N ASP A 335 4.70 26.34 -14.11
CA ASP A 335 5.92 26.78 -14.79
C ASP A 335 5.77 28.20 -15.33
N LYS A 336 6.85 28.76 -15.86
CA LYS A 336 6.91 30.13 -16.38
C LYS A 336 5.89 30.37 -17.50
N ASP A 337 5.71 29.42 -18.40
CA ASP A 337 4.89 29.59 -19.60
C ASP A 337 3.39 29.59 -19.26
N ASN A 338 3.03 29.03 -18.13
CA ASN A 338 1.67 29.03 -17.60
C ASN A 338 1.44 30.04 -16.45
N CYS A 339 2.41 30.92 -16.19
CA CYS A 339 2.32 31.95 -15.17
C CYS A 339 1.87 33.27 -15.75
N GLU A 340 0.77 33.81 -15.25
CA GLU A 340 0.39 35.22 -15.51
C GLU A 340 0.27 36.01 -14.20
N MET A 341 0.59 37.29 -14.27
CA MET A 341 0.38 38.24 -13.16
C MET A 341 -0.95 38.93 -13.33
N LEU A 342 -1.85 38.78 -12.37
CA LEU A 342 -3.12 39.46 -12.32
C LEU A 342 -3.17 40.45 -11.16
N CYS A 343 -3.84 41.60 -11.34
CA CYS A 343 -4.13 42.47 -10.20
C CYS A 343 -4.97 41.69 -9.16
N LYS A 344 -4.75 41.93 -7.89
CA LYS A 344 -5.41 41.18 -6.77
C LYS A 344 -6.95 41.13 -6.93
N PRO A 345 -7.67 42.20 -7.35
CA PRO A 345 -9.10 42.08 -7.60
C PRO A 345 -9.46 41.05 -8.67
N HIS A 346 -8.74 41.05 -9.83
CA HIS A 346 -9.03 40.12 -10.93
C HIS A 346 -8.61 38.70 -10.61
N ASN A 347 -7.48 38.49 -9.89
CA ASN A 347 -7.07 37.17 -9.44
C ASN A 347 -8.14 36.53 -8.53
N ARG A 348 -8.67 37.29 -7.56
CA ARG A 348 -9.77 36.82 -6.69
C ARG A 348 -11.07 36.57 -7.46
N ALA A 349 -11.40 37.38 -8.47
CA ALA A 349 -12.60 37.21 -9.29
C ALA A 349 -12.52 36.02 -10.26
N LYS A 350 -11.31 35.70 -10.77
CA LYS A 350 -11.05 34.55 -11.65
C LYS A 350 -11.24 33.23 -10.89
N GLY A 351 -10.76 33.14 -9.65
CA GLY A 351 -10.84 31.91 -8.86
C GLY A 351 -10.24 30.71 -9.61
N ASN A 352 -10.89 29.55 -9.52
CA ASN A 352 -10.47 28.29 -10.16
C ASN A 352 -11.11 28.07 -11.56
N ARG A 353 -11.35 29.13 -12.31
CA ARG A 353 -12.00 29.05 -13.64
C ARG A 353 -11.03 28.72 -14.76
#